data_e2c4b810b0eec2ffa3b665ef584859e3
#
_entry.id   e2c4b810b0eec2ffa3b665ef584859e3
#
_cell.length_a   1.000
_cell.length_b   1.000
_cell.length_c   1.000
_cell.angle_alpha   90.00
_cell.angle_beta   90.00
_cell.angle_gamma   90.00
#
_symmetry.space_group_name_H-M   'P 1'
#
loop_
_entity.id
_entity.type
_entity.pdbx_description
1 polymer ?
#
loop_
_entity_poly.entity_id
_entity_poly.type
_entity_poly.pdbx_seq_one_letter_code
_entity_poly.pdbx_strand_id
1 'polypeptide(L)'
;MSASTQLGPARVRLGVEGLLEDQIDLIRGQRVGLVCNPASVLPNFRHDAEVFFEHRDINLTALFGPQHGIRGDVQYNMIETPHVRDERTGLMVYSLYSETRVPTEEMCDEIDTFVVDLQDVGCRIYTYTYTMANCMIAAAKYGKRVVVCDRPNPINGVDVEGNVTEKEFTSFVGGFELPTRPGMTIGEMAKLFNEHFGIGCDLEIVKMKGWEREMWHEDTGLPWTLPSPNIPTIDTCAVFPATVHFEGTELSEGRGTTKPFELNGAPYIDAYAWAAELRKFDFPGIAFRECYFQPTFSEFSGETCAG
;
A
#
# COMPACT_ATOMS: atom_id res chain seq x y z
N MET A 1 32.74 -2.83 16.77
CA MET A 1 33.05 -3.66 15.57
C MET A 1 31.81 -3.56 14.69
N SER A 2 31.93 -2.77 13.62
CA SER A 2 30.84 -2.56 12.65
C SER A 2 30.75 -3.80 11.76
N ALA A 3 29.70 -4.59 11.92
CA ALA A 3 29.38 -5.63 10.96
C ALA A 3 28.83 -4.94 9.70
N SER A 4 29.68 -4.73 8.69
CA SER A 4 29.22 -4.43 7.35
C SER A 4 28.54 -5.69 6.82
N THR A 5 27.23 -5.75 6.89
CA THR A 5 26.44 -6.73 6.16
C THR A 5 26.63 -6.41 4.68
N GLN A 6 27.52 -7.15 4.00
CA GLN A 6 27.55 -7.16 2.54
C GLN A 6 26.20 -7.73 2.07
N LEU A 7 25.27 -6.85 1.75
CA LEU A 7 24.11 -7.20 0.96
C LEU A 7 24.60 -7.60 -0.44
N GLY A 8 24.02 -8.68 -0.97
CA GLY A 8 24.35 -9.29 -2.25
C GLY A 8 24.30 -8.34 -3.48
N PRO A 9 24.14 -8.86 -4.71
CA PRO A 9 24.19 -8.06 -5.94
C PRO A 9 23.24 -6.87 -5.87
N ALA A 10 23.58 -5.77 -6.56
CA ALA A 10 22.98 -4.46 -6.49
C ALA A 10 21.44 -4.52 -6.35
N ARG A 11 20.94 -4.21 -5.17
CA ARG A 11 19.49 -4.13 -4.90
C ARG A 11 18.89 -2.87 -5.54
N VAL A 12 17.60 -2.89 -5.75
CA VAL A 12 16.85 -1.68 -6.10
C VAL A 12 17.02 -0.62 -5.01
N ARG A 13 17.34 0.61 -5.42
CA ARG A 13 17.39 1.77 -4.54
C ARG A 13 16.03 2.47 -4.55
N LEU A 14 15.41 2.60 -3.40
CA LEU A 14 14.09 3.20 -3.24
C LEU A 14 14.10 4.70 -3.54
N GLY A 15 12.93 5.25 -3.92
CA GLY A 15 12.76 6.68 -4.09
C GLY A 15 13.12 7.48 -2.84
N VAL A 16 12.73 7.01 -1.65
CA VAL A 16 13.07 7.67 -0.39
C VAL A 16 14.58 7.76 -0.14
N GLU A 17 15.35 6.75 -0.51
CA GLU A 17 16.82 6.83 -0.45
C GLU A 17 17.36 7.88 -1.43
N GLY A 18 16.75 7.97 -2.63
CA GLY A 18 17.06 9.00 -3.61
C GLY A 18 16.73 10.42 -3.13
N LEU A 19 15.62 10.58 -2.42
CA LEU A 19 15.25 11.87 -1.81
C LEU A 19 16.27 12.29 -0.76
N LEU A 20 16.60 11.40 0.17
CA LEU A 20 17.47 11.70 1.30
C LEU A 20 18.94 11.99 0.90
N GLU A 21 19.45 11.29 -0.11
CA GLU A 21 20.86 11.35 -0.47
C GLU A 21 21.15 12.28 -1.66
N ASP A 22 20.25 12.34 -2.66
CA ASP A 22 20.52 13.03 -3.92
C ASP A 22 19.61 14.26 -4.14
N GLN A 23 18.41 14.30 -3.56
CA GLN A 23 17.36 15.24 -3.92
C GLN A 23 16.71 15.94 -2.71
N ILE A 24 17.43 16.02 -1.59
CA ILE A 24 16.93 16.63 -0.34
C ILE A 24 16.48 18.09 -0.53
N ASP A 25 17.01 18.77 -1.53
CA ASP A 25 16.64 20.15 -1.86
C ASP A 25 15.17 20.31 -2.31
N LEU A 26 14.52 19.22 -2.71
CA LEU A 26 13.08 19.21 -3.04
C LEU A 26 12.20 19.58 -1.82
N ILE A 27 12.68 19.31 -0.60
CA ILE A 27 11.93 19.52 0.64
C ILE A 27 12.67 20.37 1.67
N ARG A 28 13.91 20.80 1.36
CA ARG A 28 14.73 21.59 2.26
C ARG A 28 14.05 22.91 2.60
N GLY A 29 13.96 23.23 3.89
CA GLY A 29 13.38 24.49 4.40
C GLY A 29 11.85 24.55 4.32
N GLN A 30 11.18 23.46 3.92
CA GLN A 30 9.74 23.36 3.89
C GLN A 30 9.21 22.58 5.11
N ARG A 31 8.00 22.87 5.54
CA ARG A 31 7.27 22.06 6.53
C ARG A 31 6.77 20.81 5.80
N VAL A 32 7.23 19.66 6.26
CA VAL A 32 6.96 18.37 5.60
C VAL A 32 5.88 17.61 6.35
N GLY A 33 4.86 17.17 5.61
CA GLY A 33 3.90 16.16 6.04
C GLY A 33 4.23 14.82 5.39
N LEU A 34 4.60 13.80 6.17
CA LEU A 34 4.93 12.48 5.65
C LEU A 34 3.70 11.57 5.64
N VAL A 35 3.34 11.08 4.45
CA VAL A 35 2.32 10.05 4.25
C VAL A 35 3.01 8.71 4.20
N CYS A 36 2.78 7.86 5.20
CA CYS A 36 3.52 6.62 5.38
C CYS A 36 2.66 5.48 5.94
N ASN A 37 3.08 4.24 5.70
CA ASN A 37 2.49 3.01 6.21
C ASN A 37 3.55 2.16 6.94
N PRO A 38 3.22 1.00 7.51
CA PRO A 38 4.21 0.16 8.21
C PRO A 38 5.40 -0.28 7.36
N ALA A 39 5.23 -0.32 6.03
CA ALA A 39 6.28 -0.69 5.08
C ALA A 39 7.08 0.50 4.54
N SER A 40 6.80 1.73 5.03
CA SER A 40 7.61 2.92 4.74
C SER A 40 8.91 2.84 5.56
N VAL A 41 9.77 1.94 5.14
CA VAL A 41 11.05 1.66 5.81
C VAL A 41 12.20 1.67 4.81
N LEU A 42 13.37 2.07 5.30
CA LEU A 42 14.63 1.86 4.60
C LEU A 42 15.01 0.37 4.63
N PRO A 43 15.93 -0.10 3.78
CA PRO A 43 16.36 -1.50 3.75
C PRO A 43 16.99 -2.03 5.06
N ASN A 44 17.33 -1.14 5.97
CA ASN A 44 17.80 -1.48 7.32
C ASN A 44 16.65 -1.53 8.36
N PHE A 45 15.39 -1.51 7.90
CA PHE A 45 14.16 -1.51 8.70
C PHE A 45 13.93 -0.27 9.57
N ARG A 46 14.69 0.80 9.37
CA ARG A 46 14.33 2.08 10.01
C ARG A 46 13.13 2.69 9.31
N HIS A 47 12.10 3.00 10.08
CA HIS A 47 10.88 3.62 9.57
C HIS A 47 11.14 5.08 9.17
N ASP A 48 10.57 5.50 8.04
CA ASP A 48 10.85 6.81 7.47
C ASP A 48 10.42 7.97 8.38
N ALA A 49 9.35 7.79 9.18
CA ALA A 49 8.98 8.80 10.17
C ALA A 49 10.10 9.12 11.16
N GLU A 50 10.88 8.11 11.57
CA GLU A 50 12.05 8.29 12.44
C GLU A 50 13.20 8.95 11.69
N VAL A 51 13.47 8.45 10.46
CA VAL A 51 14.56 8.95 9.63
C VAL A 51 14.34 10.42 9.30
N PHE A 52 13.12 10.81 8.92
CA PHE A 52 12.77 12.19 8.61
C PHE A 52 12.83 13.09 9.85
N PHE A 53 12.34 12.62 11.00
CA PHE A 53 12.35 13.37 12.25
C PHE A 53 13.76 13.65 12.75
N GLU A 54 14.68 12.71 12.58
CA GLU A 54 16.09 12.85 13.01
C GLU A 54 16.96 13.58 12.00
N HIS A 55 16.48 13.79 10.75
CA HIS A 55 17.28 14.37 9.69
C HIS A 55 17.36 15.90 9.83
N ARG A 56 18.58 16.45 9.96
CA ARG A 56 18.83 17.87 10.23
C ARG A 56 18.29 18.86 9.18
N ASP A 57 18.16 18.40 7.92
CA ASP A 57 17.73 19.24 6.79
C ASP A 57 16.23 19.08 6.48
N ILE A 58 15.49 18.27 7.26
CA ILE A 58 14.06 18.03 7.12
C ILE A 58 13.32 18.64 8.32
N ASN A 59 12.31 19.44 8.03
CA ASN A 59 11.40 19.98 9.04
C ASN A 59 10.09 19.17 8.98
N LEU A 60 10.08 17.97 9.57
CA LEU A 60 8.89 17.12 9.67
C LEU A 60 7.92 17.74 10.67
N THR A 61 6.71 18.12 10.23
CA THR A 61 5.71 18.80 11.08
C THR A 61 4.47 17.97 11.34
N ALA A 62 4.14 17.01 10.44
CA ALA A 62 2.98 16.14 10.58
C ALA A 62 3.23 14.77 9.93
N LEU A 63 2.47 13.77 10.41
CA LEU A 63 2.40 12.43 9.84
C LEU A 63 0.97 12.16 9.36
N PHE A 64 0.83 11.43 8.26
CA PHE A 64 -0.46 11.06 7.69
C PHE A 64 -0.51 9.54 7.52
N GLY A 65 -1.50 8.90 8.16
CA GLY A 65 -1.68 7.46 8.13
C GLY A 65 -2.83 7.05 7.21
N PRO A 66 -2.62 6.06 6.31
CA PRO A 66 -3.69 5.46 5.52
C PRO A 66 -4.55 4.53 6.38
N GLN A 67 -5.43 3.77 5.76
CA GLN A 67 -6.14 2.65 6.39
C GLN A 67 -5.16 1.78 7.19
N HIS A 68 -5.57 1.28 8.34
CA HIS A 68 -4.76 0.54 9.33
C HIS A 68 -3.77 1.39 10.14
N GLY A 69 -3.61 2.68 9.86
CA GLY A 69 -2.67 3.57 10.55
C GLY A 69 -1.22 3.42 10.10
N ILE A 70 -0.36 4.31 10.57
CA ILE A 70 1.08 4.32 10.21
C ILE A 70 1.85 3.11 10.77
N ARG A 71 1.31 2.44 11.79
CA ARG A 71 1.93 1.27 12.45
C ARG A 71 1.29 -0.05 12.04
N GLY A 72 0.11 -0.03 11.39
CA GLY A 72 -0.62 -1.22 10.96
C GLY A 72 -1.15 -2.08 12.10
N ASP A 73 -1.46 -1.48 13.23
CA ASP A 73 -1.95 -2.17 14.42
C ASP A 73 -3.47 -2.44 14.38
N VAL A 74 -4.20 -1.72 13.54
CA VAL A 74 -5.64 -1.92 13.33
C VAL A 74 -5.84 -2.98 12.25
N GLN A 75 -6.05 -4.24 12.67
CA GLN A 75 -6.07 -5.37 11.75
C GLN A 75 -7.34 -5.42 10.88
N TYR A 76 -8.51 -5.09 11.45
CA TYR A 76 -9.77 -5.15 10.70
C TYR A 76 -9.96 -3.90 9.84
N ASN A 77 -10.17 -4.11 8.55
CA ASN A 77 -10.23 -3.04 7.53
C ASN A 77 -11.44 -2.09 7.67
N MET A 78 -12.50 -2.50 8.37
CA MET A 78 -13.70 -1.68 8.58
C MET A 78 -13.62 -0.76 9.80
N ILE A 79 -12.51 -0.79 10.55
CA ILE A 79 -12.34 0.06 11.74
C ILE A 79 -11.62 1.35 11.33
N GLU A 80 -12.26 2.49 11.56
CA GLU A 80 -11.64 3.79 11.41
C GLU A 80 -10.62 4.05 12.51
N THR A 81 -9.53 4.73 12.16
CA THR A 81 -8.46 5.07 13.10
C THR A 81 -8.55 6.54 13.53
N PRO A 82 -8.40 6.87 14.83
CA PRO A 82 -8.43 8.25 15.29
C PRO A 82 -7.14 9.00 14.91
N HIS A 83 -7.19 10.33 14.97
CA HIS A 83 -5.98 11.15 15.01
C HIS A 83 -5.29 10.93 16.34
N VAL A 84 -3.97 10.74 16.33
CA VAL A 84 -3.18 10.47 17.53
C VAL A 84 -1.88 11.27 17.50
N ARG A 85 -1.23 11.43 18.68
CA ARG A 85 0.15 11.90 18.72
C ARG A 85 1.09 10.72 18.70
N ASP A 86 2.06 10.74 17.80
CA ASP A 86 3.10 9.72 17.80
C ASP A 86 3.99 9.89 19.04
N GLU A 87 4.11 8.82 19.81
CA GLU A 87 4.82 8.85 21.10
C GLU A 87 6.32 9.15 20.94
N ARG A 88 6.91 8.78 19.82
CA ARG A 88 8.34 8.92 19.59
C ARG A 88 8.72 10.32 19.10
N THR A 89 7.96 10.87 18.17
CA THR A 89 8.23 12.18 17.58
C THR A 89 7.45 13.31 18.24
N GLY A 90 6.37 13.02 18.95
CA GLY A 90 5.43 13.99 19.49
C GLY A 90 4.55 14.68 18.46
N LEU A 91 4.69 14.34 17.17
CA LEU A 91 3.94 14.93 16.07
C LEU A 91 2.51 14.40 16.00
N MET A 92 1.62 15.20 15.40
CA MET A 92 0.28 14.69 15.05
C MET A 92 0.36 13.68 13.93
N VAL A 93 -0.33 12.56 14.13
CA VAL A 93 -0.64 11.57 13.11
C VAL A 93 -2.08 11.79 12.69
N TYR A 94 -2.27 12.36 11.53
CA TYR A 94 -3.59 12.51 10.93
C TYR A 94 -4.00 11.22 10.26
N SER A 95 -5.09 10.62 10.70
CA SER A 95 -5.69 9.48 10.03
C SER A 95 -6.41 9.93 8.77
N LEU A 96 -6.04 9.36 7.63
CA LEU A 96 -6.77 9.48 6.38
C LEU A 96 -7.73 8.29 6.18
N TYR A 97 -8.08 7.63 7.28
CA TYR A 97 -9.12 6.61 7.38
C TYR A 97 -9.94 6.81 8.66
N SER A 98 -10.57 8.00 8.76
CA SER A 98 -11.42 8.43 9.86
C SER A 98 -12.67 9.12 9.29
N GLU A 99 -13.11 10.22 9.85
CA GLU A 99 -14.20 11.05 9.31
C GLU A 99 -13.92 11.56 7.90
N THR A 100 -12.66 11.72 7.53
CA THR A 100 -12.24 12.13 6.19
C THR A 100 -11.23 11.15 5.58
N ARG A 101 -11.26 11.06 4.23
CA ARG A 101 -10.24 10.37 3.42
C ARG A 101 -9.35 11.38 2.68
N VAL A 102 -9.79 12.64 2.60
CA VAL A 102 -9.06 13.73 1.95
C VAL A 102 -8.56 14.65 3.06
N PRO A 103 -7.27 15.03 3.10
CA PRO A 103 -6.76 15.99 4.07
C PRO A 103 -7.57 17.29 4.07
N THR A 104 -7.89 17.78 5.28
CA THR A 104 -8.62 19.04 5.45
C THR A 104 -7.68 20.24 5.29
N GLU A 105 -8.26 21.45 5.21
CA GLU A 105 -7.49 22.69 5.18
C GLU A 105 -6.60 22.83 6.41
N GLU A 106 -7.13 22.53 7.60
CA GLU A 106 -6.41 22.59 8.89
C GLU A 106 -5.18 21.65 8.89
N MET A 107 -5.32 20.44 8.36
CA MET A 107 -4.19 19.51 8.22
C MET A 107 -3.15 20.03 7.23
N CYS A 108 -3.61 20.66 6.14
CA CYS A 108 -2.73 21.24 5.11
C CYS A 108 -2.04 22.50 5.59
N ASP A 109 -2.60 23.26 6.53
CA ASP A 109 -1.97 24.47 7.08
C ASP A 109 -0.71 24.19 7.89
N GLU A 110 -0.53 22.96 8.38
CA GLU A 110 0.66 22.54 9.10
C GLU A 110 1.86 22.22 8.21
N ILE A 111 1.66 22.10 6.90
CA ILE A 111 2.66 21.65 5.95
C ILE A 111 2.77 22.55 4.72
N ASP A 112 3.89 22.49 4.04
CA ASP A 112 4.11 23.10 2.73
C ASP A 112 4.14 22.02 1.64
N THR A 113 4.63 20.81 1.99
CA THR A 113 4.81 19.69 1.08
C THR A 113 4.36 18.38 1.71
N PHE A 114 3.56 17.62 0.98
CA PHE A 114 3.38 16.19 1.25
C PHE A 114 4.56 15.40 0.68
N VAL A 115 5.20 14.59 1.50
CA VAL A 115 6.08 13.51 1.01
C VAL A 115 5.32 12.20 1.17
N VAL A 116 5.13 11.48 0.08
CA VAL A 116 4.42 10.21 0.05
C VAL A 116 5.43 9.09 -0.14
N ASP A 117 5.54 8.22 0.86
CA ASP A 117 6.31 7.00 0.77
C ASP A 117 5.44 5.83 1.24
N LEU A 118 4.72 5.20 0.32
CA LEU A 118 3.76 4.13 0.57
C LEU A 118 4.13 2.89 -0.25
N GLN A 119 4.20 1.73 0.40
CA GLN A 119 4.28 0.46 -0.32
C GLN A 119 2.88 0.00 -0.70
N ASP A 120 2.63 -0.08 -2.01
CA ASP A 120 1.44 -0.65 -2.63
C ASP A 120 1.61 -2.15 -2.90
N VAL A 121 0.52 -2.84 -3.28
CA VAL A 121 0.52 -4.29 -3.55
C VAL A 121 0.26 -4.65 -5.02
N GLY A 122 0.19 -3.66 -5.91
CA GLY A 122 -0.01 -3.85 -7.34
C GLY A 122 -1.46 -4.15 -7.76
N CYS A 123 -2.42 -3.88 -6.90
CA CYS A 123 -3.86 -4.09 -7.16
C CYS A 123 -4.65 -2.81 -6.92
N ARG A 124 -5.53 -2.41 -7.87
CA ARG A 124 -6.33 -1.18 -7.74
C ARG A 124 -7.22 -1.14 -6.51
N ILE A 125 -7.64 -2.28 -5.98
CA ILE A 125 -8.54 -2.35 -4.82
C ILE A 125 -7.82 -1.95 -3.53
N TYR A 126 -6.48 -2.02 -3.52
CA TYR A 126 -5.68 -1.62 -2.38
C TYR A 126 -5.67 -0.10 -2.21
N THR A 127 -6.07 0.39 -1.05
CA THR A 127 -6.50 1.79 -0.85
C THR A 127 -5.38 2.83 -0.79
N TYR A 128 -4.13 2.42 -0.73
CA TYR A 128 -3.02 3.35 -0.50
C TYR A 128 -2.73 4.25 -1.71
N THR A 129 -2.96 3.78 -2.92
CA THR A 129 -2.90 4.64 -4.12
C THR A 129 -3.96 5.74 -4.08
N TYR A 130 -5.14 5.47 -3.51
CA TYR A 130 -6.18 6.48 -3.35
C TYR A 130 -5.92 7.42 -2.17
N THR A 131 -5.27 6.93 -1.11
CA THR A 131 -4.76 7.80 -0.04
C THR A 131 -3.77 8.82 -0.61
N MET A 132 -2.84 8.39 -1.47
CA MET A 132 -1.96 9.29 -2.20
C MET A 132 -2.75 10.27 -3.09
N ALA A 133 -3.68 9.78 -3.91
CA ALA A 133 -4.51 10.62 -4.77
C ALA A 133 -5.30 11.68 -3.98
N ASN A 134 -5.83 11.32 -2.81
CA ASN A 134 -6.53 12.22 -1.92
C ASN A 134 -5.60 13.32 -1.35
N CYS A 135 -4.36 12.99 -1.03
CA CYS A 135 -3.34 13.98 -0.66
C CYS A 135 -3.04 14.91 -1.85
N MET A 136 -2.95 14.38 -3.07
CA MET A 136 -2.75 15.17 -4.29
C MET A 136 -3.94 16.11 -4.55
N ILE A 137 -5.18 15.65 -4.36
CA ILE A 137 -6.40 16.47 -4.49
C ILE A 137 -6.38 17.62 -3.47
N ALA A 138 -6.05 17.32 -2.20
CA ALA A 138 -5.90 18.34 -1.17
C ALA A 138 -4.78 19.33 -1.50
N ALA A 139 -3.64 18.83 -2.00
CA ALA A 139 -2.51 19.65 -2.41
C ALA A 139 -2.89 20.62 -3.55
N ALA A 140 -3.58 20.14 -4.59
CA ALA A 140 -4.08 20.97 -5.66
C ALA A 140 -5.02 22.07 -5.14
N LYS A 141 -5.92 21.71 -4.23
CA LYS A 141 -6.92 22.63 -3.65
C LYS A 141 -6.29 23.71 -2.76
N TYR A 142 -5.29 23.35 -1.94
CA TYR A 142 -4.71 24.23 -0.93
C TYR A 142 -3.32 24.74 -1.28
N GLY A 143 -2.89 24.58 -2.54
CA GLY A 143 -1.64 25.10 -3.05
C GLY A 143 -0.39 24.49 -2.37
N LYS A 144 -0.43 23.20 -2.08
CA LYS A 144 0.67 22.43 -1.51
C LYS A 144 1.39 21.64 -2.60
N ARG A 145 2.66 21.31 -2.35
CA ARG A 145 3.45 20.43 -3.20
C ARG A 145 3.29 18.97 -2.79
N VAL A 146 3.47 18.05 -3.73
CA VAL A 146 3.55 16.61 -3.47
C VAL A 146 4.84 16.05 -4.03
N VAL A 147 5.59 15.35 -3.21
CA VAL A 147 6.78 14.59 -3.58
C VAL A 147 6.51 13.11 -3.31
N VAL A 148 6.46 12.29 -4.36
CA VAL A 148 6.23 10.84 -4.24
C VAL A 148 7.56 10.11 -4.34
N CYS A 149 7.92 9.38 -3.29
CA CYS A 149 9.04 8.45 -3.28
C CYS A 149 8.59 7.12 -3.88
N ASP A 150 9.07 6.80 -5.07
CA ASP A 150 8.63 5.61 -5.79
C ASP A 150 9.13 4.32 -5.14
N ARG A 151 8.27 3.28 -5.16
CA ARG A 151 8.54 1.93 -4.64
C ARG A 151 8.17 0.87 -5.66
N PRO A 152 8.81 -0.33 -5.62
CA PRO A 152 8.50 -1.42 -6.54
C PRO A 152 7.03 -1.84 -6.47
N ASN A 153 6.44 -2.10 -7.63
CA ASN A 153 5.24 -2.92 -7.68
C ASN A 153 5.65 -4.38 -7.36
N PRO A 154 5.11 -4.99 -6.29
CA PRO A 154 5.61 -6.28 -5.82
C PRO A 154 5.30 -7.46 -6.75
N ILE A 155 4.32 -7.30 -7.64
CA ILE A 155 3.86 -8.32 -8.60
C ILE A 155 4.16 -7.95 -10.05
N ASN A 156 5.27 -7.28 -10.29
CA ASN A 156 5.82 -6.71 -11.52
C ASN A 156 5.04 -5.52 -12.13
N GLY A 157 5.65 -4.86 -13.10
CA GLY A 157 5.09 -3.70 -13.81
C GLY A 157 4.75 -3.98 -15.28
N VAL A 158 4.72 -5.24 -15.71
CA VAL A 158 4.45 -5.63 -17.11
C VAL A 158 3.01 -6.06 -17.29
N ASP A 159 2.52 -6.90 -16.37
CA ASP A 159 1.21 -7.52 -16.53
C ASP A 159 0.10 -6.56 -16.15
N VAL A 160 -0.81 -6.35 -17.09
CA VAL A 160 -2.05 -5.57 -16.91
C VAL A 160 -3.22 -6.53 -17.05
N GLU A 161 -4.00 -6.70 -15.98
CA GLU A 161 -5.02 -7.75 -15.92
C GLU A 161 -6.31 -7.26 -15.25
N GLY A 162 -7.38 -7.99 -15.53
CA GLY A 162 -8.71 -7.76 -14.98
C GLY A 162 -9.47 -6.64 -15.69
N ASN A 163 -10.71 -6.45 -15.28
CA ASN A 163 -11.59 -5.43 -15.87
C ASN A 163 -11.20 -4.02 -15.39
N VAL A 164 -11.48 -3.02 -16.22
CA VAL A 164 -11.40 -1.61 -15.85
C VAL A 164 -12.62 -1.24 -15.01
N THR A 165 -12.42 -0.45 -13.95
CA THR A 165 -13.52 0.09 -13.15
C THR A 165 -14.40 0.98 -14.03
N GLU A 166 -15.68 0.70 -14.07
CA GLU A 166 -16.66 1.57 -14.73
C GLU A 166 -16.93 2.80 -13.86
N LYS A 167 -17.10 3.94 -14.47
CA LYS A 167 -17.22 5.23 -13.77
C LYS A 167 -18.33 5.27 -12.73
N GLU A 168 -19.43 4.57 -12.96
CA GLU A 168 -20.58 4.49 -12.06
C GLU A 168 -20.30 3.65 -10.80
N PHE A 169 -19.25 2.80 -10.81
CA PHE A 169 -18.82 1.99 -9.67
C PHE A 169 -17.58 2.52 -8.97
N THR A 170 -17.17 3.77 -9.25
CA THR A 170 -16.04 4.37 -8.54
C THR A 170 -16.34 4.53 -7.04
N SER A 171 -15.35 4.19 -6.22
CA SER A 171 -15.43 4.20 -4.77
C SER A 171 -14.05 4.40 -4.14
N PHE A 172 -13.96 4.34 -2.81
CA PHE A 172 -12.66 4.39 -2.12
C PHE A 172 -11.74 3.20 -2.45
N VAL A 173 -12.27 2.06 -2.89
CA VAL A 173 -11.51 0.88 -3.34
C VAL A 173 -11.39 0.79 -4.86
N GLY A 174 -11.62 1.89 -5.55
CA GLY A 174 -11.59 1.98 -7.02
C GLY A 174 -11.96 3.38 -7.46
N GLY A 175 -11.17 4.40 -7.08
CA GLY A 175 -11.48 5.81 -7.31
C GLY A 175 -11.31 6.30 -8.75
N PHE A 176 -10.64 5.51 -9.59
CA PHE A 176 -10.35 5.84 -10.98
C PHE A 176 -10.59 4.63 -11.90
N GLU A 177 -10.78 4.90 -13.19
CA GLU A 177 -11.00 3.89 -14.23
C GLU A 177 -9.69 3.13 -14.54
N LEU A 178 -9.37 2.15 -13.69
CA LEU A 178 -8.16 1.34 -13.76
C LEU A 178 -8.47 -0.15 -13.89
N PRO A 179 -7.62 -0.96 -14.55
CA PRO A 179 -7.70 -2.41 -14.49
C PRO A 179 -7.43 -2.93 -13.07
N THR A 180 -7.86 -4.14 -12.74
CA THR A 180 -7.66 -4.75 -11.42
C THR A 180 -6.18 -4.78 -11.04
N ARG A 181 -5.32 -5.18 -11.98
CA ARG A 181 -3.87 -5.15 -11.89
C ARG A 181 -3.34 -4.16 -12.91
N PRO A 182 -2.94 -2.94 -12.51
CA PRO A 182 -2.57 -1.88 -13.46
C PRO A 182 -1.14 -1.99 -14.00
N GLY A 183 -0.28 -2.83 -13.43
CA GLY A 183 1.11 -2.98 -13.85
C GLY A 183 1.95 -1.70 -13.67
N MET A 184 1.66 -0.90 -12.65
CA MET A 184 2.31 0.39 -12.39
C MET A 184 2.91 0.45 -11.00
N THR A 185 3.97 1.25 -10.83
CA THR A 185 4.48 1.66 -9.52
C THR A 185 3.61 2.78 -8.95
N ILE A 186 3.76 3.07 -7.65
CA ILE A 186 2.99 4.16 -7.02
C ILE A 186 3.35 5.53 -7.61
N GLY A 187 4.61 5.74 -8.01
CA GLY A 187 5.03 6.95 -8.71
C GLY A 187 4.41 7.10 -10.10
N GLU A 188 4.30 6.00 -10.84
CA GLU A 188 3.61 5.98 -12.13
C GLU A 188 2.10 6.23 -11.98
N MET A 189 1.48 5.66 -10.94
CA MET A 189 0.07 5.91 -10.59
C MET A 189 -0.15 7.39 -10.23
N ALA A 190 0.74 8.01 -9.45
CA ALA A 190 0.67 9.43 -9.13
C ALA A 190 0.68 10.29 -10.41
N LYS A 191 1.57 9.99 -11.34
CA LYS A 191 1.63 10.70 -12.62
C LYS A 191 0.35 10.52 -13.45
N LEU A 192 -0.18 9.30 -13.52
CA LEU A 192 -1.42 9.00 -14.20
C LEU A 192 -2.60 9.80 -13.62
N PHE A 193 -2.73 9.82 -12.28
CA PHE A 193 -3.77 10.58 -11.59
C PHE A 193 -3.65 12.09 -11.82
N ASN A 194 -2.43 12.59 -11.81
CA ASN A 194 -2.17 14.02 -11.99
C ASN A 194 -2.44 14.52 -13.40
N GLU A 195 -1.91 13.80 -14.40
CA GLU A 195 -1.94 14.24 -15.81
C GLU A 195 -3.19 13.75 -16.54
N HIS A 196 -3.50 12.45 -16.47
CA HIS A 196 -4.59 11.86 -17.25
C HIS A 196 -5.96 12.09 -16.59
N PHE A 197 -6.06 11.87 -15.29
CA PHE A 197 -7.31 12.10 -14.55
C PHE A 197 -7.46 13.54 -14.04
N GLY A 198 -6.45 14.39 -14.26
CA GLY A 198 -6.56 15.83 -14.14
C GLY A 198 -6.58 16.39 -12.72
N ILE A 199 -5.92 15.74 -11.74
CA ILE A 199 -5.78 16.29 -10.38
C ILE A 199 -5.04 17.63 -10.44
N GLY A 200 -3.92 17.73 -11.19
CA GLY A 200 -3.25 18.99 -11.50
C GLY A 200 -2.52 19.64 -10.31
N CYS A 201 -2.03 18.85 -9.35
CA CYS A 201 -1.19 19.38 -8.27
C CYS A 201 0.26 19.57 -8.71
N ASP A 202 1.05 20.35 -7.95
CA ASP A 202 2.51 20.44 -8.09
C ASP A 202 3.13 19.12 -7.62
N LEU A 203 3.44 18.24 -8.58
CA LEU A 203 3.88 16.86 -8.36
C LEU A 203 5.34 16.68 -8.79
N GLU A 204 6.14 16.12 -7.89
CA GLU A 204 7.49 15.61 -8.18
C GLU A 204 7.57 14.13 -7.82
N ILE A 205 8.26 13.33 -8.63
CA ILE A 205 8.46 11.90 -8.40
C ILE A 205 9.94 11.60 -8.27
N VAL A 206 10.34 11.13 -7.10
CA VAL A 206 11.69 10.62 -6.86
C VAL A 206 11.73 9.15 -7.26
N LYS A 207 12.30 8.88 -8.44
CA LYS A 207 12.32 7.56 -9.04
C LYS A 207 13.24 6.59 -8.30
N MET A 208 12.88 5.32 -8.34
CA MET A 208 13.80 4.23 -7.99
C MET A 208 14.98 4.16 -8.95
N LYS A 209 16.07 3.52 -8.51
CA LYS A 209 17.20 3.14 -9.39
C LYS A 209 17.38 1.63 -9.38
N GLY A 210 17.54 1.05 -10.57
CA GLY A 210 17.78 -0.39 -10.74
C GLY A 210 16.53 -1.27 -10.68
N TRP A 211 15.32 -0.70 -10.62
CA TRP A 211 14.09 -1.45 -10.82
C TRP A 211 13.76 -1.54 -12.32
N GLU A 212 13.40 -2.73 -12.73
CA GLU A 212 12.93 -3.04 -14.09
C GLU A 212 11.52 -3.61 -14.02
N ARG A 213 10.72 -3.43 -15.06
CA ARG A 213 9.28 -3.74 -15.05
C ARG A 213 8.98 -5.22 -14.83
N GLU A 214 9.86 -6.09 -15.29
CA GLU A 214 9.74 -7.55 -15.18
C GLU A 214 10.00 -8.08 -13.77
N MET A 215 10.59 -7.26 -12.90
CA MET A 215 10.94 -7.66 -11.54
C MET A 215 9.71 -7.90 -10.68
N TRP A 216 9.68 -9.06 -10.04
CA TRP A 216 8.88 -9.29 -8.84
C TRP A 216 9.65 -8.76 -7.62
N HIS A 217 8.97 -8.64 -6.48
CA HIS A 217 9.63 -8.08 -5.29
C HIS A 217 10.91 -8.84 -4.89
N GLU A 218 10.91 -10.15 -5.05
CA GLU A 218 12.05 -11.03 -4.74
C GLU A 218 13.30 -10.72 -5.58
N ASP A 219 13.12 -10.21 -6.80
CA ASP A 219 14.21 -9.82 -7.69
C ASP A 219 14.85 -8.49 -7.29
N THR A 220 14.17 -7.70 -6.48
CA THR A 220 14.63 -6.35 -6.08
C THR A 220 15.75 -6.37 -5.06
N GLY A 221 15.96 -7.49 -4.36
CA GLY A 221 16.90 -7.59 -3.24
C GLY A 221 16.47 -6.79 -1.99
N LEU A 222 15.23 -6.29 -1.95
CA LEU A 222 14.66 -5.60 -0.80
C LEU A 222 13.97 -6.60 0.15
N PRO A 223 14.03 -6.38 1.48
CA PRO A 223 13.24 -7.18 2.40
C PRO A 223 11.76 -6.86 2.27
N TRP A 224 10.89 -7.88 2.34
CA TRP A 224 9.46 -7.64 2.44
C TRP A 224 9.10 -7.13 3.82
N THR A 225 8.40 -6.02 3.87
CA THR A 225 7.74 -5.51 5.07
C THR A 225 6.26 -5.38 4.76
N LEU A 226 5.41 -6.01 5.59
CA LEU A 226 3.97 -6.00 5.35
C LEU A 226 3.42 -4.56 5.30
N PRO A 227 2.76 -4.16 4.22
CA PRO A 227 2.21 -2.80 4.10
C PRO A 227 0.96 -2.63 4.96
N SER A 228 0.23 -3.72 5.19
CA SER A 228 -0.92 -3.78 6.10
C SER A 228 -1.01 -5.17 6.75
N PRO A 229 -1.75 -5.34 7.86
CA PRO A 229 -1.79 -6.59 8.64
C PRO A 229 -2.21 -7.83 7.85
N ASN A 230 -3.03 -7.65 6.82
CA ASN A 230 -3.57 -8.76 6.01
C ASN A 230 -2.81 -9.00 4.70
N ILE A 231 -1.65 -8.39 4.53
CA ILE A 231 -0.71 -8.66 3.43
C ILE A 231 0.66 -9.08 3.99
N PRO A 232 0.73 -10.23 4.67
CA PRO A 232 1.94 -10.64 5.40
C PRO A 232 3.09 -11.07 4.50
N THR A 233 2.80 -11.56 3.29
CA THR A 233 3.79 -12.15 2.38
C THR A 233 3.61 -11.68 0.94
N ILE A 234 4.63 -11.90 0.11
CA ILE A 234 4.54 -11.68 -1.34
C ILE A 234 3.54 -12.63 -1.99
N ASP A 235 3.44 -13.89 -1.51
CA ASP A 235 2.42 -14.83 -1.99
C ASP A 235 1.02 -14.26 -1.85
N THR A 236 0.75 -13.59 -0.71
CA THR A 236 -0.52 -12.89 -0.50
C THR A 236 -0.73 -11.78 -1.54
N CYS A 237 0.30 -10.98 -1.87
CA CYS A 237 0.20 -9.97 -2.93
C CYS A 237 -0.11 -10.60 -4.30
N ALA A 238 0.49 -11.75 -4.60
CA ALA A 238 0.30 -12.43 -5.88
C ALA A 238 -1.13 -12.91 -6.09
N VAL A 239 -1.79 -13.43 -5.04
CA VAL A 239 -3.17 -13.92 -5.12
C VAL A 239 -4.22 -12.83 -4.89
N PHE A 240 -3.86 -11.74 -4.22
CA PHE A 240 -4.77 -10.66 -3.82
C PHE A 240 -5.63 -10.11 -4.97
N PRO A 241 -5.11 -9.82 -6.19
CA PRO A 241 -5.93 -9.30 -7.28
C PRO A 241 -7.09 -10.21 -7.69
N ALA A 242 -6.96 -11.53 -7.46
CA ALA A 242 -8.02 -12.49 -7.74
C ALA A 242 -8.95 -12.70 -6.54
N THR A 243 -8.39 -12.89 -5.36
CA THR A 243 -9.13 -13.36 -4.18
C THR A 243 -9.77 -12.24 -3.35
N VAL A 244 -9.33 -11.00 -3.50
CA VAL A 244 -9.97 -9.84 -2.86
C VAL A 244 -11.45 -9.67 -3.28
N HIS A 245 -11.83 -10.17 -4.44
CA HIS A 245 -13.22 -10.13 -4.92
C HIS A 245 -14.18 -10.96 -4.05
N PHE A 246 -13.68 -11.91 -3.26
CA PHE A 246 -14.50 -12.66 -2.31
C PHE A 246 -15.05 -11.79 -1.19
N GLU A 247 -14.45 -10.62 -0.87
CA GLU A 247 -15.02 -9.64 0.06
C GLU A 247 -16.42 -9.16 -0.35
N GLY A 248 -16.75 -9.22 -1.64
CA GLY A 248 -18.08 -8.87 -2.17
C GLY A 248 -19.05 -10.06 -2.25
N THR A 249 -18.73 -11.18 -1.61
CA THR A 249 -19.51 -12.42 -1.66
C THR A 249 -19.84 -12.94 -0.25
N GLU A 250 -20.50 -14.08 -0.16
CA GLU A 250 -20.76 -14.80 1.09
C GLU A 250 -19.63 -15.79 1.46
N LEU A 251 -18.40 -15.51 1.02
CA LEU A 251 -17.22 -16.31 1.33
C LEU A 251 -16.28 -15.54 2.25
N SER A 252 -15.57 -16.25 3.12
CA SER A 252 -14.40 -15.70 3.79
C SER A 252 -13.21 -15.73 2.83
N GLU A 253 -12.53 -14.62 2.71
CA GLU A 253 -11.25 -14.48 2.01
C GLU A 253 -10.04 -14.78 2.92
N GLY A 254 -10.30 -15.35 4.09
CA GLY A 254 -9.27 -15.79 5.04
C GLY A 254 -8.73 -14.71 5.97
N ARG A 255 -9.34 -13.51 6.03
CA ARG A 255 -9.02 -12.56 7.13
C ARG A 255 -9.30 -13.23 8.48
N GLY A 256 -8.52 -12.90 9.49
CA GLY A 256 -8.59 -13.57 10.79
C GLY A 256 -7.88 -14.93 10.84
N THR A 257 -7.22 -15.32 9.76
CA THR A 257 -6.32 -16.49 9.71
C THR A 257 -4.86 -16.07 9.54
N THR A 258 -3.95 -17.03 9.54
CA THR A 258 -2.52 -16.78 9.27
C THR A 258 -2.19 -16.59 7.78
N LYS A 259 -3.16 -16.83 6.88
CA LYS A 259 -3.00 -16.77 5.42
C LYS A 259 -4.20 -16.04 4.77
N PRO A 260 -4.38 -14.75 5.08
CA PRO A 260 -5.46 -13.97 4.46
C PRO A 260 -5.28 -13.96 2.93
N PHE A 261 -6.40 -14.00 2.22
CA PHE A 261 -6.51 -14.09 0.75
C PHE A 261 -5.96 -15.38 0.10
N GLU A 262 -5.11 -16.13 0.81
CA GLU A 262 -4.62 -17.42 0.34
C GLU A 262 -5.55 -18.58 0.76
N LEU A 263 -6.39 -18.38 1.80
CA LEU A 263 -7.43 -19.31 2.26
C LEU A 263 -8.80 -18.71 1.98
N ASN A 264 -9.61 -19.41 1.20
CA ASN A 264 -10.94 -18.94 0.82
C ASN A 264 -11.96 -20.03 1.06
N GLY A 265 -13.14 -19.71 1.61
CA GLY A 265 -14.16 -20.70 1.90
C GLY A 265 -15.30 -20.24 2.79
N ALA A 266 -16.14 -21.19 3.19
CA ALA A 266 -17.27 -20.94 4.10
C ALA A 266 -17.67 -22.26 4.82
N PRO A 267 -18.48 -22.17 5.91
CA PRO A 267 -18.92 -23.37 6.65
C PRO A 267 -19.79 -24.32 5.82
N TYR A 268 -20.45 -23.82 4.78
CA TYR A 268 -21.37 -24.60 3.91
C TYR A 268 -20.71 -25.18 2.66
N ILE A 269 -19.40 -24.99 2.45
CA ILE A 269 -18.68 -25.48 1.28
C ILE A 269 -18.25 -26.94 1.48
N ASP A 270 -18.37 -27.74 0.41
CA ASP A 270 -17.66 -29.00 0.26
C ASP A 270 -16.29 -28.72 -0.37
N ALA A 271 -15.23 -28.72 0.46
CA ALA A 271 -13.88 -28.37 0.06
C ALA A 271 -13.34 -29.27 -1.08
N TYR A 272 -13.64 -30.58 -1.03
CA TYR A 272 -13.17 -31.52 -2.05
C TYR A 272 -13.84 -31.28 -3.37
N ALA A 273 -15.17 -31.09 -3.37
CA ALA A 273 -15.94 -30.82 -4.57
C ALA A 273 -15.50 -29.49 -5.20
N TRP A 274 -15.33 -28.43 -4.39
CA TRP A 274 -14.90 -27.11 -4.89
C TRP A 274 -13.50 -27.15 -5.48
N ALA A 275 -12.52 -27.74 -4.77
CA ALA A 275 -11.16 -27.87 -5.28
C ALA A 275 -11.12 -28.73 -6.59
N ALA A 276 -11.96 -29.77 -6.69
CA ALA A 276 -12.04 -30.58 -7.88
C ALA A 276 -12.61 -29.79 -9.08
N GLU A 277 -13.59 -28.92 -8.87
CA GLU A 277 -14.14 -28.06 -9.93
C GLU A 277 -13.10 -27.03 -10.37
N LEU A 278 -12.39 -26.34 -9.43
CA LEU A 278 -11.37 -25.34 -9.75
C LEU A 278 -10.21 -25.95 -10.56
N ARG A 279 -9.78 -27.16 -10.24
CA ARG A 279 -8.71 -27.86 -10.99
C ARG A 279 -9.05 -28.13 -12.47
N LYS A 280 -10.33 -28.10 -12.85
CA LYS A 280 -10.75 -28.29 -14.26
C LYS A 280 -10.40 -27.12 -15.16
N PHE A 281 -10.18 -25.92 -14.59
CA PHE A 281 -9.87 -24.73 -15.37
C PHE A 281 -8.40 -24.66 -15.80
N ASP A 282 -7.52 -25.47 -15.22
CA ASP A 282 -6.09 -25.56 -15.57
C ASP A 282 -5.40 -24.18 -15.68
N PHE A 283 -5.61 -23.31 -14.68
CA PHE A 283 -4.99 -21.99 -14.66
C PHE A 283 -3.47 -22.09 -14.58
N PRO A 284 -2.72 -21.44 -15.48
CA PRO A 284 -1.27 -21.48 -15.45
C PRO A 284 -0.73 -20.82 -14.16
N GLY A 285 0.23 -21.48 -13.50
CA GLY A 285 0.89 -20.97 -12.30
C GLY A 285 0.10 -21.07 -11.01
N ILE A 286 -1.13 -21.62 -11.02
CA ILE A 286 -1.99 -21.74 -9.84
C ILE A 286 -2.32 -23.22 -9.57
N ALA A 287 -2.24 -23.61 -8.30
CA ALA A 287 -2.69 -24.92 -7.84
C ALA A 287 -3.72 -24.75 -6.71
N PHE A 288 -4.79 -25.52 -6.78
CA PHE A 288 -5.85 -25.53 -5.78
C PHE A 288 -5.80 -26.80 -4.94
N ARG A 289 -5.93 -26.65 -3.64
CA ARG A 289 -6.10 -27.74 -2.70
C ARG A 289 -7.20 -27.43 -1.70
N GLU A 290 -7.85 -28.48 -1.23
CA GLU A 290 -8.80 -28.40 -0.13
C GLU A 290 -8.10 -27.95 1.15
N CYS A 291 -8.79 -27.15 1.95
CA CYS A 291 -8.34 -26.70 3.26
C CYS A 291 -9.51 -26.53 4.25
N TYR A 292 -9.16 -26.48 5.51
CA TYR A 292 -10.07 -26.11 6.60
C TYR A 292 -9.40 -25.04 7.46
N PHE A 293 -10.15 -24.01 7.85
CA PHE A 293 -9.64 -22.92 8.66
C PHE A 293 -10.75 -22.33 9.53
N GLN A 294 -10.36 -21.57 10.56
CA GLN A 294 -11.29 -20.89 11.46
C GLN A 294 -10.83 -19.44 11.61
N PRO A 295 -11.56 -18.47 11.01
CA PRO A 295 -11.28 -17.05 11.22
C PRO A 295 -11.45 -16.64 12.67
N THR A 296 -10.61 -15.72 13.15
CA THR A 296 -10.72 -15.14 14.49
C THR A 296 -11.48 -13.82 14.51
N PHE A 297 -11.66 -13.21 13.36
CA PHE A 297 -12.48 -12.01 13.11
C PHE A 297 -12.93 -12.02 11.64
N SER A 298 -13.77 -11.05 11.22
CA SER A 298 -14.42 -10.97 9.90
C SER A 298 -15.48 -12.05 9.69
N GLU A 299 -15.75 -12.44 8.45
CA GLU A 299 -16.79 -13.42 8.10
C GLU A 299 -16.49 -14.77 8.75
N PHE A 300 -17.55 -15.38 9.30
CA PHE A 300 -17.52 -16.70 9.96
C PHE A 300 -16.54 -16.78 11.14
N SER A 301 -16.32 -15.67 11.85
CA SER A 301 -15.47 -15.65 13.04
C SER A 301 -15.89 -16.72 14.05
N GLY A 302 -14.95 -17.61 14.42
CA GLY A 302 -15.18 -18.71 15.36
C GLY A 302 -15.84 -19.96 14.74
N GLU A 303 -16.22 -19.94 13.46
CA GLU A 303 -16.74 -21.09 12.75
C GLU A 303 -15.66 -21.79 11.92
N THR A 304 -15.80 -23.10 11.74
CA THR A 304 -14.91 -23.84 10.83
C THR A 304 -15.40 -23.68 9.39
N CYS A 305 -14.58 -23.07 8.55
CA CYS A 305 -14.77 -22.97 7.12
C CYS A 305 -14.07 -24.13 6.40
N ALA A 306 -14.68 -24.59 5.32
CA ALA A 306 -14.09 -25.49 4.34
C ALA A 306 -13.87 -24.73 3.02
N GLY A 307 -12.74 -24.98 2.36
CA GLY A 307 -12.43 -24.24 1.14
C GLY A 307 -11.26 -24.79 0.35
#